data_b9406df81efc9ed5297f733f4e24e309
#
_entry.id   b9406df81efc9ed5297f733f4e24e309
#
_cell.length_a   1.000
_cell.length_b   1.000
_cell.length_c   1.000
_cell.angle_alpha   90.00
_cell.angle_beta   90.00
_cell.angle_gamma   90.00
#
_symmetry.space_group_name_H-M   'P 1'
#
loop_
_entity.id
_entity.type
_entity.pdbx_description
1 polymer ?
#
loop_
_entity_poly.entity_id
_entity_poly.type
_entity_poly.pdbx_seq_one_letter_code
_entity_poly.pdbx_strand_id
1 'polypeptide(L)'
;VMQHLEVMRESGRTIFAGLSMVRFTTEERLDEIVRLHEEAGAIIFNPHRYTLEEGGRQSADQRQLDFKREADPKGLLNPGKMITWDNPDHDYSSMYAYPGLQAAG
;
A
#
# COMPACT_ATOMS: atom_id res chain seq x y z
N VAL A 1 14.57 -4.68 -17.42
CA VAL A 1 13.50 -5.12 -16.52
C VAL A 1 13.01 -6.47 -16.98
N MET A 2 13.05 -7.47 -16.12
CA MET A 2 12.34 -8.74 -16.34
C MET A 2 11.04 -8.68 -15.54
N GLN A 3 9.96 -9.15 -16.15
CA GLN A 3 8.63 -9.06 -15.56
C GLN A 3 7.96 -10.43 -15.57
N HIS A 4 7.46 -10.84 -14.42
CA HIS A 4 6.55 -11.97 -14.28
C HIS A 4 5.14 -11.41 -14.12
N LEU A 5 4.20 -11.90 -14.93
CA LEU A 5 2.80 -11.46 -14.88
C LEU A 5 1.90 -12.64 -14.54
N GLU A 6 1.07 -12.46 -13.55
CA GLU A 6 -0.01 -13.38 -13.19
C GLU A 6 -1.36 -12.79 -13.56
N VAL A 7 -2.19 -13.59 -14.20
CA VAL A 7 -3.55 -13.19 -14.56
C VAL A 7 -4.47 -13.47 -13.37
N MET A 8 -5.15 -12.44 -12.91
CA MET A 8 -6.07 -12.52 -11.77
C MET A 8 -7.46 -11.99 -12.17
N ARG A 9 -8.46 -12.39 -11.40
CA ARG A 9 -9.81 -11.82 -11.52
C ARG A 9 -10.19 -11.13 -10.23
N GLU A 10 -10.51 -9.84 -10.33
CA GLU A 10 -10.96 -9.03 -9.22
C GLU A 10 -12.21 -8.26 -9.62
N SER A 11 -13.25 -8.34 -8.79
CA SER A 11 -14.54 -7.65 -9.01
C SER A 11 -15.10 -7.80 -10.43
N GLY A 12 -14.97 -9.01 -11.00
CA GLY A 12 -15.43 -9.31 -12.34
C GLY A 12 -14.53 -8.85 -13.49
N ARG A 13 -13.43 -8.19 -13.19
CA ARG A 13 -12.45 -7.69 -14.18
C ARG A 13 -11.21 -8.57 -14.21
N THR A 14 -10.61 -8.72 -15.37
CA THR A 14 -9.28 -9.34 -15.49
C THR A 14 -8.24 -8.27 -15.18
N ILE A 15 -7.38 -8.57 -14.23
CA ILE A 15 -6.23 -7.75 -13.86
C ILE A 15 -4.95 -8.57 -13.96
N PHE A 16 -3.83 -7.89 -13.95
CA PHE A 16 -2.51 -8.52 -13.95
C PHE A 16 -1.76 -8.11 -12.68
N ALA A 17 -1.28 -9.11 -11.94
CA ALA A 17 -0.30 -8.88 -10.89
C ALA A 17 1.10 -9.07 -11.46
N GLY A 18 1.96 -8.09 -11.29
CA GLY A 18 3.32 -8.11 -11.82
C GLY A 18 4.37 -8.17 -10.72
N LEU A 19 5.33 -9.06 -10.87
CA LEU A 19 6.58 -9.05 -10.10
C LEU A 19 7.70 -8.58 -11.03
N SER A 20 8.04 -7.31 -10.94
CA SER A 20 9.07 -6.71 -11.77
C SER A 20 10.44 -6.79 -11.09
N MET A 21 11.40 -7.43 -11.74
CA MET A 21 12.78 -7.37 -11.31
C MET A 21 13.46 -6.17 -11.95
N VAL A 22 13.80 -5.20 -11.13
CA VAL A 22 14.48 -3.98 -11.53
C VAL A 22 15.94 -4.07 -11.11
N ARG A 23 16.86 -3.79 -12.04
CA ARG A 23 18.27 -3.63 -11.66
C ARG A 23 18.42 -2.33 -10.89
N PHE A 24 18.69 -2.42 -9.62
CA PHE A 24 18.93 -1.27 -8.76
C PHE A 24 20.19 -0.52 -9.24
N THR A 25 20.10 0.79 -9.30
CA THR A 25 21.22 1.71 -9.56
C THR A 25 21.33 2.77 -8.48
N THR A 26 20.29 3.57 -8.30
CA THR A 26 20.15 4.58 -7.24
C THR A 26 18.72 4.62 -6.73
N GLU A 27 18.51 5.20 -5.55
CA GLU A 27 17.18 5.38 -4.95
C GLU A 27 16.31 6.29 -5.81
N GLU A 28 16.87 7.41 -6.30
CA GLU A 28 16.14 8.37 -7.14
C GLU A 28 15.62 7.70 -8.44
N ARG A 29 16.43 6.79 -9.02
CA ARG A 29 16.00 6.05 -10.21
C ARG A 29 14.91 5.03 -9.88
N LEU A 30 14.97 4.41 -8.71
CA LEU A 30 13.92 3.50 -8.25
C LEU A 30 12.60 4.26 -8.03
N ASP A 31 12.66 5.39 -7.35
CA ASP A 31 11.50 6.26 -7.12
C ASP A 31 10.89 6.76 -8.42
N GLU A 32 11.72 7.15 -9.40
CA GLU A 32 11.26 7.52 -10.73
C GLU A 32 10.53 6.36 -11.43
N ILE A 33 11.04 5.15 -11.33
CA ILE A 33 10.41 3.94 -11.91
C ILE A 33 9.06 3.69 -11.24
N VAL A 34 8.98 3.76 -9.92
CA VAL A 34 7.72 3.62 -9.18
C VAL A 34 6.71 4.67 -9.64
N ARG A 35 7.08 5.94 -9.64
CA ARG A 35 6.23 7.05 -10.08
C ARG A 35 5.71 6.85 -11.52
N LEU A 36 6.57 6.45 -12.45
CA LEU A 36 6.16 6.20 -13.85
C LEU A 36 5.15 5.05 -13.97
N HIS A 37 5.27 4.02 -13.12
CA HIS A 37 4.28 2.93 -13.09
C HIS A 37 2.94 3.43 -12.52
N GLU A 38 2.95 4.21 -11.45
CA GLU A 38 1.76 4.79 -10.85
C GLU A 38 1.05 5.74 -11.82
N GLU A 39 1.79 6.61 -12.51
CA GLU A 39 1.27 7.50 -13.57
C GLU A 39 0.65 6.72 -14.74
N ALA A 40 1.17 5.54 -15.04
CA ALA A 40 0.62 4.63 -16.03
C ALA A 40 -0.61 3.83 -15.53
N GLY A 41 -1.02 4.05 -14.27
CA GLY A 41 -2.19 3.40 -13.67
C GLY A 41 -1.90 2.06 -12.99
N ALA A 42 -0.64 1.70 -12.79
CA ALA A 42 -0.29 0.54 -12.00
C ALA A 42 -0.40 0.84 -10.50
N ILE A 43 -0.92 -0.12 -9.75
CA ILE A 43 -0.93 -0.07 -8.28
C ILE A 43 0.35 -0.72 -7.79
N ILE A 44 1.19 0.05 -7.11
CA ILE A 44 2.46 -0.45 -6.58
C ILE A 44 2.29 -0.90 -5.14
N PHE A 45 2.54 -2.19 -4.88
CA PHE A 45 2.62 -2.73 -3.53
C PHE A 45 4.09 -2.76 -3.10
N ASN A 46 4.44 -1.93 -2.13
CA ASN A 46 5.77 -1.95 -1.55
C ASN A 46 5.74 -2.63 -0.17
N PRO A 47 6.13 -3.91 -0.05
CA PRO A 47 6.11 -4.64 1.21
C PRO A 47 7.24 -4.22 2.16
N HIS A 48 8.18 -3.41 1.70
CA HIS A 48 9.36 -3.00 2.47
C HIS A 48 9.20 -1.65 3.19
N ARG A 49 8.04 -1.03 3.11
CA ARG A 49 7.76 0.18 3.90
C ARG A 49 7.63 -0.15 5.38
N TYR A 50 8.00 0.81 6.22
CA TYR A 50 8.06 0.60 7.66
C TYR A 50 6.68 0.54 8.30
N THR A 51 5.77 1.40 7.89
CA THR A 51 4.42 1.50 8.43
C THR A 51 3.38 0.94 7.46
N LEU A 52 2.23 0.55 7.99
CA LEU A 52 1.12 0.04 7.20
C LEU A 52 0.58 1.10 6.24
N GLU A 53 0.52 2.35 6.70
CA GLU A 53 0.02 3.48 5.93
C GLU A 53 0.95 3.85 4.77
N GLU A 54 2.26 3.70 4.93
CA GLU A 54 3.26 3.97 3.88
C GLU A 54 3.44 2.79 2.93
N GLY A 55 2.93 1.62 3.28
CA GLY A 55 3.06 0.40 2.50
C GLY A 55 1.95 0.20 1.49
N GLY A 56 1.98 -0.92 0.83
CA GLY A 56 1.04 -1.48 -0.10
C GLY A 56 -0.14 -0.63 -0.55
N ARG A 57 -1.17 -0.58 0.25
CA ARG A 57 -2.38 0.18 -0.04
C ARG A 57 -2.32 1.64 0.40
N GLN A 58 -1.24 2.05 1.02
CA GLN A 58 -1.05 3.41 1.56
C GLN A 58 -2.20 3.89 2.47
N SER A 59 -2.88 2.95 3.10
CA SER A 59 -3.97 3.21 4.03
C SER A 59 -4.05 2.12 5.08
N ALA A 60 -4.35 2.50 6.31
CA ALA A 60 -4.94 1.63 7.29
C ALA A 60 -6.41 2.05 7.43
N ASP A 61 -7.34 1.12 7.28
CA ASP A 61 -8.75 1.46 7.47
C ASP A 61 -9.10 1.47 8.97
N GLN A 62 -10.20 2.15 9.30
CA GLN A 62 -10.67 2.25 10.67
C GLN A 62 -10.92 0.87 11.31
N ARG A 63 -11.33 -0.13 10.54
CA ARG A 63 -11.57 -1.49 11.03
C ARG A 63 -10.30 -2.17 11.50
N GLN A 64 -9.18 -1.95 10.79
CA GLN A 64 -7.87 -2.48 11.20
C GLN A 64 -7.44 -1.85 12.53
N LEU A 65 -7.65 -0.54 12.68
CA LEU A 65 -7.33 0.18 13.92
C LEU A 65 -8.22 -0.30 15.08
N ASP A 66 -9.51 -0.45 14.85
CA ASP A 66 -10.46 -0.93 15.86
C ASP A 66 -10.14 -2.36 16.28
N PHE A 67 -9.83 -3.24 15.33
CA PHE A 67 -9.39 -4.59 15.62
C PHE A 67 -8.08 -4.61 16.43
N LYS A 68 -7.12 -3.73 16.08
CA LYS A 68 -5.89 -3.63 16.87
C LYS A 68 -6.17 -3.17 18.31
N ARG A 69 -7.08 -2.22 18.51
CA ARG A 69 -7.47 -1.77 19.85
C ARG A 69 -8.09 -2.89 20.69
N GLU A 70 -8.86 -3.75 20.05
CA GLU A 70 -9.49 -4.90 20.69
C GLU A 70 -8.49 -6.03 20.98
N ALA A 71 -7.71 -6.43 19.96
CA ALA A 71 -6.83 -7.60 20.03
C ALA A 71 -5.49 -7.33 20.72
N ASP A 72 -5.02 -6.10 20.67
CA ASP A 72 -3.72 -5.68 21.21
C ASP A 72 -3.80 -4.33 21.93
N PRO A 73 -4.61 -4.22 23.00
CA PRO A 73 -4.89 -2.95 23.67
C PRO A 73 -3.67 -2.27 24.28
N LYS A 74 -2.57 -3.01 24.44
CA LYS A 74 -1.30 -2.47 24.96
C LYS A 74 -0.30 -2.11 23.85
N GLY A 75 -0.64 -2.35 22.57
CA GLY A 75 0.24 -2.06 21.45
C GLY A 75 1.56 -2.86 21.42
N LEU A 76 1.55 -4.08 21.93
CA LEU A 76 2.75 -4.90 22.06
C LEU A 76 3.11 -5.64 20.77
N LEU A 77 2.13 -5.87 19.90
CA LEU A 77 2.33 -6.55 18.63
C LEU A 77 2.69 -5.55 17.53
N ASN A 78 3.81 -5.78 16.87
CA ASN A 78 4.31 -4.92 15.78
C ASN A 78 4.31 -3.42 16.15
N PRO A 79 4.99 -3.01 17.23
CA PRO A 79 5.03 -1.61 17.65
C PRO A 79 5.62 -0.72 16.54
N GLY A 80 5.09 0.49 16.38
CA GLY A 80 5.55 1.46 15.40
C GLY A 80 5.19 1.12 13.94
N LYS A 81 4.30 0.14 13.71
CA LYS A 81 3.91 -0.28 12.34
C LYS A 81 2.60 0.32 11.85
N MET A 82 1.92 1.08 12.70
CA MET A 82 0.65 1.72 12.37
C MET A 82 0.68 3.17 12.89
N ILE A 83 0.81 4.13 11.98
CA ILE A 83 0.92 5.56 12.32
C ILE A 83 -0.30 6.01 13.14
N THR A 84 -1.49 5.60 12.75
CA THR A 84 -2.74 5.95 13.40
C THR A 84 -2.94 5.34 14.78
N TRP A 85 -2.22 4.28 15.11
CA TRP A 85 -2.16 3.77 16.47
C TRP A 85 -1.36 4.72 17.37
N ASP A 86 -0.22 5.20 16.87
CA ASP A 86 0.69 6.08 17.63
C ASP A 86 0.23 7.54 17.61
N ASN A 87 -0.50 7.96 16.57
CA ASN A 87 -1.07 9.30 16.40
C ASN A 87 -2.57 9.20 16.05
N PRO A 88 -3.46 9.24 17.05
CA PRO A 88 -4.90 9.16 16.84
C PRO A 88 -5.49 10.28 15.96
N ASP A 89 -4.80 11.41 15.88
CA ASP A 89 -5.22 12.58 15.10
C ASP A 89 -4.68 12.55 13.66
N HIS A 90 -4.09 11.43 13.24
CA HIS A 90 -3.60 11.27 11.88
C HIS A 90 -4.73 11.35 10.87
N ASP A 91 -4.60 12.28 9.92
CA ASP A 91 -5.61 12.50 8.88
C ASP A 91 -5.46 11.49 7.74
N TYR A 92 -6.37 10.54 7.68
CA TYR A 92 -6.44 9.54 6.60
C TYR A 92 -6.87 10.14 5.25
N SER A 93 -7.49 11.31 5.24
CA SER A 93 -7.99 11.91 3.99
C SER A 93 -6.86 12.38 3.08
N SER A 94 -5.69 12.62 3.66
CA SER A 94 -4.46 12.96 2.92
C SER A 94 -3.75 11.75 2.33
N MET A 95 -4.19 10.55 2.68
CA MET A 95 -3.57 9.32 2.21
C MET A 95 -4.11 8.97 0.82
N TYR A 96 -3.22 8.53 -0.01
CA TYR A 96 -3.46 8.19 -1.41
C TYR A 96 -4.67 7.24 -1.57
N ALA A 97 -5.77 7.76 -2.05
CA ALA A 97 -6.89 6.94 -2.45
C ALA A 97 -6.58 6.32 -3.82
N TYR A 98 -6.62 5.00 -3.93
CA TYR A 98 -6.45 4.32 -5.22
C TYR A 98 -7.40 4.89 -6.27
N PRO A 99 -6.92 5.32 -7.43
CA PRO A 99 -7.78 5.87 -8.48
C PRO A 99 -8.87 4.91 -8.99
N GLY A 100 -8.81 3.63 -8.63
CA GLY A 100 -9.77 2.61 -9.05
C GLY A 100 -10.79 2.18 -8.01
N LEU A 101 -10.67 2.61 -6.74
CA LEU A 101 -11.57 2.20 -5.65
C LEU A 101 -12.63 3.25 -5.28
N GLN A 102 -12.59 4.43 -5.87
CA GLN A 102 -13.59 5.47 -5.64
C GLN A 102 -14.93 5.25 -6.39
N ALA A 103 -15.07 4.19 -7.16
CA ALA A 103 -16.25 3.96 -7.99
C ALA A 103 -17.20 2.86 -7.47
N ALA A 104 -17.10 2.47 -6.22
CA ALA A 104 -18.04 1.55 -5.58
C ALA A 104 -18.75 2.26 -4.41
N GLY A 105 -19.38 3.37 -4.73
CA GLY A 105 -20.42 3.98 -3.89
C GLY A 105 -21.75 3.42 -4.24
#